data_f985cf79f0d050e0c6aeda91616dd5c1
#
_entry.id   f985cf79f0d050e0c6aeda91616dd5c1
#
_cell.length_a   1.000
_cell.length_b   1.000
_cell.length_c   1.000
_cell.angle_alpha   90.00
_cell.angle_beta   90.00
_cell.angle_gamma   90.00
#
_symmetry.space_group_name_H-M   'P 1'
#
loop_
_entity.id
_entity.type
_entity.pdbx_description
1 polymer ?
#
loop_
_entity_poly.entity_id
_entity_poly.type
_entity_poly.pdbx_seq_one_letter_code
_entity_poly.pdbx_strand_id
1 'polypeptide(L)'
;PIVNPIEMGIPDGETAVKAIKDDAEYRAAFKKAYGREVNHDDIGRALAAFERTLVFIDSPFRRFLAGDTEAISPEAQEGWELFNEKARCVACHPISQGNPLGTDNRFHNIGVSARHQDFEKLAIEALKALRDDPSEEKLDELALTTDMSELGRFMVSKQRGDIGAFRTSMLLNVGITAPYMHDGSIATLWDVLDHYNKGGEPNLFLDGGIEALALTEPEIDRLVAFLFTLTDVRFAEDNAREFARQKARAEAERPLRDNAAAFRKKLWQEK
;
A
#
# COMPACT_ATOMS: atom_id res chain seq x y z
N PRO A 1 17.57 -1.77 2.79
CA PRO A 1 16.64 -2.92 2.97
C PRO A 1 17.37 -4.25 3.15
N ILE A 2 18.34 -4.64 2.26
CA ILE A 2 18.96 -5.98 2.23
C ILE A 2 19.52 -6.41 3.59
N VAL A 3 20.17 -5.51 4.30
CA VAL A 3 20.82 -5.76 5.59
C VAL A 3 20.05 -5.19 6.78
N ASN A 4 18.77 -4.91 6.59
CA ASN A 4 17.90 -4.49 7.68
C ASN A 4 17.20 -5.73 8.26
N PRO A 5 17.44 -6.09 9.53
CA PRO A 5 16.88 -7.28 10.14
C PRO A 5 15.35 -7.23 10.26
N ILE A 6 14.75 -6.04 10.33
CA ILE A 6 13.29 -5.86 10.37
C ILE A 6 12.67 -6.12 8.99
N GLU A 7 13.32 -5.64 7.90
CA GLU A 7 12.76 -5.75 6.54
C GLU A 7 13.04 -7.13 5.91
N MET A 8 14.28 -7.62 5.99
CA MET A 8 14.72 -8.82 5.26
C MET A 8 15.21 -9.94 6.16
N GLY A 9 15.31 -9.74 7.48
CA GLY A 9 15.82 -10.73 8.41
C GLY A 9 17.31 -11.07 8.22
N ILE A 10 18.05 -10.27 7.47
CA ILE A 10 19.48 -10.45 7.20
C ILE A 10 20.27 -9.46 8.06
N PRO A 11 21.14 -9.95 8.96
CA PRO A 11 21.79 -9.10 9.95
C PRO A 11 22.90 -8.21 9.36
N ASP A 12 23.55 -8.65 8.28
CA ASP A 12 24.68 -7.94 7.69
C ASP A 12 24.94 -8.31 6.23
N GLY A 13 25.81 -7.52 5.58
CA GLY A 13 26.16 -7.72 4.16
C GLY A 13 26.97 -9.00 3.90
N GLU A 14 27.72 -9.52 4.87
CA GLU A 14 28.47 -10.77 4.72
C GLU A 14 27.54 -11.96 4.65
N THR A 15 26.50 -11.99 5.48
CA THR A 15 25.45 -13.00 5.46
C THR A 15 24.71 -12.98 4.12
N ALA A 16 24.34 -11.81 3.60
CA ALA A 16 23.72 -11.68 2.30
C ALA A 16 24.61 -12.21 1.16
N VAL A 17 25.89 -11.82 1.16
CA VAL A 17 26.89 -12.28 0.17
C VAL A 17 27.12 -13.79 0.28
N LYS A 18 27.18 -14.31 1.49
CA LYS A 18 27.35 -15.76 1.72
C LYS A 18 26.19 -16.56 1.12
N ALA A 19 24.95 -16.12 1.33
CA ALA A 19 23.77 -16.80 0.76
C ALA A 19 23.85 -16.91 -0.77
N ILE A 20 24.30 -15.86 -1.46
CA ILE A 20 24.52 -15.86 -2.92
C ILE A 20 25.69 -16.78 -3.31
N LYS A 21 26.78 -16.79 -2.54
CA LYS A 21 27.97 -17.62 -2.84
C LYS A 21 27.73 -19.11 -2.62
N ASP A 22 26.89 -19.46 -1.68
CA ASP A 22 26.54 -20.85 -1.38
C ASP A 22 25.68 -21.48 -2.49
N ASP A 23 24.95 -20.67 -3.24
CA ASP A 23 24.20 -21.11 -4.42
C ASP A 23 25.07 -21.08 -5.68
N ALA A 24 25.24 -22.26 -6.32
CA ALA A 24 26.13 -22.41 -7.48
C ALA A 24 25.62 -21.64 -8.71
N GLU A 25 24.31 -21.55 -8.92
CA GLU A 25 23.71 -20.86 -10.06
C GLU A 25 23.85 -19.36 -9.91
N TYR A 26 23.52 -18.80 -8.74
CA TYR A 26 23.71 -17.38 -8.45
C TYR A 26 25.20 -17.00 -8.51
N ARG A 27 26.09 -17.78 -7.94
CA ARG A 27 27.53 -17.51 -8.02
C ARG A 27 28.01 -17.44 -9.47
N ALA A 28 27.60 -18.38 -10.33
CA ALA A 28 27.97 -18.39 -11.75
C ALA A 28 27.36 -17.18 -12.48
N ALA A 29 26.09 -16.84 -12.20
CA ALA A 29 25.41 -15.70 -12.80
C ALA A 29 26.08 -14.35 -12.42
N PHE A 30 26.41 -14.15 -11.15
CA PHE A 30 27.11 -12.95 -10.68
C PHE A 30 28.51 -12.84 -11.29
N LYS A 31 29.27 -13.94 -11.34
CA LYS A 31 30.59 -13.97 -11.99
C LYS A 31 30.50 -13.63 -13.47
N LYS A 32 29.48 -14.12 -14.17
CA LYS A 32 29.23 -13.80 -15.58
C LYS A 32 28.87 -12.32 -15.78
N ALA A 33 28.01 -11.76 -14.90
CA ALA A 33 27.52 -10.41 -15.03
C ALA A 33 28.55 -9.34 -14.63
N TYR A 34 29.35 -9.59 -13.60
CA TYR A 34 30.27 -8.60 -13.01
C TYR A 34 31.76 -8.93 -13.20
N GLY A 35 32.12 -10.08 -13.76
CA GLY A 35 33.50 -10.51 -14.02
C GLY A 35 34.31 -10.85 -12.77
N ARG A 36 33.70 -10.92 -11.59
CA ARG A 36 34.33 -11.13 -10.28
C ARG A 36 33.42 -11.87 -9.34
N GLU A 37 33.94 -12.26 -8.17
CA GLU A 37 33.12 -12.78 -7.08
C GLU A 37 32.18 -11.68 -6.57
N VAL A 38 30.96 -12.11 -6.20
CA VAL A 38 29.90 -11.20 -5.72
C VAL A 38 30.32 -10.51 -4.41
N ASN A 39 29.98 -9.24 -4.32
CA ASN A 39 30.02 -8.45 -3.10
C ASN A 39 28.63 -7.85 -2.81
N HIS A 40 28.46 -7.20 -1.66
CA HIS A 40 27.20 -6.60 -1.22
C HIS A 40 26.65 -5.56 -2.24
N ASP A 41 27.52 -4.70 -2.78
CA ASP A 41 27.10 -3.70 -3.76
C ASP A 41 26.57 -4.30 -5.06
N ASP A 42 27.12 -5.45 -5.47
CA ASP A 42 26.67 -6.14 -6.69
C ASP A 42 25.26 -6.72 -6.51
N ILE A 43 24.89 -7.15 -5.29
CA ILE A 43 23.51 -7.56 -4.98
C ILE A 43 22.56 -6.37 -5.18
N GLY A 44 22.90 -5.21 -4.60
CA GLY A 44 22.12 -3.98 -4.79
C GLY A 44 21.99 -3.55 -6.25
N ARG A 45 23.08 -3.67 -7.02
CA ARG A 45 23.07 -3.36 -8.47
C ARG A 45 22.20 -4.33 -9.27
N ALA A 46 22.23 -5.62 -8.93
CA ALA A 46 21.41 -6.62 -9.60
C ALA A 46 19.91 -6.38 -9.33
N LEU A 47 19.52 -6.10 -8.08
CA LEU A 47 18.16 -5.73 -7.73
C LEU A 47 17.72 -4.47 -8.45
N ALA A 48 18.52 -3.41 -8.42
CA ALA A 48 18.22 -2.17 -9.13
C ALA A 48 18.15 -2.35 -10.67
N ALA A 49 18.91 -3.28 -11.24
CA ALA A 49 18.79 -3.62 -12.66
C ALA A 49 17.47 -4.30 -12.98
N PHE A 50 17.02 -5.22 -12.12
CA PHE A 50 15.70 -5.84 -12.23
C PHE A 50 14.58 -4.80 -12.09
N GLU A 51 14.60 -3.97 -11.05
CA GLU A 51 13.58 -2.93 -10.82
C GLU A 51 13.42 -2.00 -12.03
N ARG A 52 14.51 -1.66 -12.71
CA ARG A 52 14.46 -0.84 -13.94
C ARG A 52 13.75 -1.53 -15.12
N THR A 53 13.54 -2.83 -15.08
CA THR A 53 12.72 -3.54 -16.09
C THR A 53 11.22 -3.46 -15.80
N LEU A 54 10.83 -3.09 -14.57
CA LEU A 54 9.45 -2.97 -14.14
C LEU A 54 8.85 -1.64 -14.61
N VAL A 55 8.81 -1.44 -15.93
CA VAL A 55 8.27 -0.24 -16.56
C VAL A 55 6.88 -0.55 -17.10
N PHE A 56 5.86 0.10 -16.53
CA PHE A 56 4.45 -0.06 -16.85
C PHE A 56 3.91 1.29 -17.33
N ILE A 57 3.87 1.49 -18.65
CA ILE A 57 3.56 2.79 -19.26
C ILE A 57 2.37 2.78 -20.20
N ASP A 58 1.74 1.63 -20.42
CA ASP A 58 0.61 1.48 -21.35
C ASP A 58 -0.60 0.89 -20.64
N SER A 59 -1.39 1.75 -19.99
CA SER A 59 -2.68 1.37 -19.45
C SER A 59 -3.82 2.05 -20.23
N PRO A 60 -5.05 1.50 -20.22
CA PRO A 60 -6.20 2.16 -20.83
C PRO A 60 -6.38 3.60 -20.35
N PHE A 61 -6.19 3.86 -19.04
CA PHE A 61 -6.31 5.21 -18.50
C PHE A 61 -5.23 6.17 -19.02
N ARG A 62 -4.01 5.70 -19.26
CA ARG A 62 -2.97 6.55 -19.87
C ARG A 62 -3.30 6.95 -21.29
N ARG A 63 -3.91 6.06 -22.07
CA ARG A 63 -4.41 6.36 -23.42
C ARG A 63 -5.53 7.39 -23.35
N PHE A 64 -6.45 7.24 -22.38
CA PHE A 64 -7.50 8.22 -22.12
C PHE A 64 -6.91 9.62 -21.81
N LEU A 65 -5.95 9.71 -20.92
CA LEU A 65 -5.26 10.98 -20.63
C LEU A 65 -4.52 11.55 -21.84
N ALA A 66 -4.10 10.72 -22.76
CA ALA A 66 -3.47 11.15 -24.02
C ALA A 66 -4.48 11.58 -25.10
N GLY A 67 -5.79 11.51 -24.83
CA GLY A 67 -6.87 12.00 -25.70
C GLY A 67 -7.71 10.91 -26.37
N ASP A 68 -7.45 9.62 -26.11
CA ASP A 68 -8.28 8.52 -26.58
C ASP A 68 -9.47 8.33 -25.63
N THR A 69 -10.57 9.04 -25.90
CA THR A 69 -11.78 9.03 -25.04
C THR A 69 -12.49 7.69 -24.98
N GLU A 70 -12.23 6.78 -25.92
CA GLU A 70 -12.83 5.45 -25.98
C GLU A 70 -11.96 4.40 -25.25
N ALA A 71 -10.78 4.77 -24.76
CA ALA A 71 -9.84 3.85 -24.11
C ALA A 71 -10.35 3.28 -22.78
N ILE A 72 -11.30 3.97 -22.12
CA ILE A 72 -11.96 3.52 -20.90
C ILE A 72 -13.49 3.68 -21.03
N SER A 73 -14.23 2.83 -20.33
CA SER A 73 -15.69 2.86 -20.37
C SER A 73 -16.25 4.15 -19.75
N PRO A 74 -17.49 4.56 -20.12
CA PRO A 74 -18.18 5.70 -19.47
C PRO A 74 -18.26 5.54 -17.95
N GLU A 75 -18.49 4.34 -17.45
CA GLU A 75 -18.49 4.02 -16.01
C GLU A 75 -17.14 4.34 -15.36
N ALA A 76 -16.02 4.00 -16.01
CA ALA A 76 -14.69 4.30 -15.52
C ALA A 76 -14.37 5.81 -15.61
N GLN A 77 -14.92 6.52 -16.60
CA GLN A 77 -14.79 7.99 -16.70
C GLN A 77 -15.50 8.68 -15.54
N GLU A 78 -16.74 8.27 -15.22
CA GLU A 78 -17.45 8.76 -14.03
C GLU A 78 -16.68 8.42 -12.73
N GLY A 79 -16.04 7.24 -12.67
CA GLY A 79 -15.16 6.85 -11.57
C GLY A 79 -13.93 7.77 -11.42
N TRP A 80 -13.35 8.20 -12.53
CA TRP A 80 -12.27 9.19 -12.55
C TRP A 80 -12.73 10.56 -12.05
N GLU A 81 -13.93 11.01 -12.42
CA GLU A 81 -14.51 12.26 -11.88
C GLU A 81 -14.70 12.16 -10.36
N LEU A 82 -15.30 11.05 -9.88
CA LEU A 82 -15.46 10.80 -8.45
C LEU A 82 -14.12 10.77 -7.71
N PHE A 83 -13.08 10.18 -8.30
CA PHE A 83 -11.73 10.12 -7.73
C PHE A 83 -11.14 11.52 -7.49
N ASN A 84 -11.38 12.46 -8.41
CA ASN A 84 -10.88 13.83 -8.29
C ASN A 84 -11.73 14.71 -7.37
N GLU A 85 -13.04 14.46 -7.30
CA GLU A 85 -14.00 15.35 -6.65
C GLU A 85 -14.46 14.78 -5.29
N LYS A 86 -15.55 14.03 -5.29
CA LYS A 86 -16.24 13.58 -4.07
C LYS A 86 -15.37 12.66 -3.22
N ALA A 87 -14.65 11.73 -3.82
CA ALA A 87 -13.80 10.78 -3.11
C ALA A 87 -12.45 11.39 -2.68
N ARG A 88 -12.04 12.53 -3.24
CA ARG A 88 -10.82 13.28 -2.88
C ARG A 88 -9.52 12.48 -2.93
N CYS A 89 -9.51 11.35 -3.64
CA CYS A 89 -8.34 10.45 -3.72
C CYS A 89 -7.12 11.14 -4.34
N VAL A 90 -7.36 12.13 -5.22
CA VAL A 90 -6.31 12.95 -5.87
C VAL A 90 -5.43 13.71 -4.87
N ALA A 91 -5.90 13.94 -3.64
CA ALA A 91 -5.15 14.66 -2.61
C ALA A 91 -3.84 13.92 -2.23
N CYS A 92 -3.88 12.58 -2.19
CA CYS A 92 -2.73 11.71 -1.92
C CYS A 92 -2.25 10.96 -3.19
N HIS A 93 -3.14 10.75 -4.15
CA HIS A 93 -2.88 10.02 -5.39
C HIS A 93 -3.04 10.92 -6.65
N PRO A 94 -2.28 12.01 -6.78
CA PRO A 94 -2.37 12.87 -7.97
C PRO A 94 -1.94 12.11 -9.22
N ILE A 95 -2.80 12.10 -10.26
CA ILE A 95 -2.52 11.48 -11.55
C ILE A 95 -2.67 12.53 -12.66
N SER A 96 -1.67 12.59 -13.54
CA SER A 96 -1.68 13.40 -14.75
C SER A 96 -0.70 12.82 -15.77
N GLN A 97 -0.64 13.38 -16.98
CA GLN A 97 0.39 13.01 -17.95
C GLN A 97 1.82 13.20 -17.40
N GLY A 98 2.06 14.27 -16.62
CA GLY A 98 3.36 14.58 -16.03
C GLY A 98 3.62 13.86 -14.71
N ASN A 99 2.59 13.35 -14.04
CA ASN A 99 2.68 12.55 -12.79
C ASN A 99 1.81 11.28 -12.93
N PRO A 100 2.29 10.25 -13.63
CA PRO A 100 1.48 9.08 -13.94
C PRO A 100 1.40 8.06 -12.81
N LEU A 101 2.14 8.22 -11.71
CA LEU A 101 2.29 7.17 -10.70
C LEU A 101 1.12 7.09 -9.72
N GLY A 102 0.33 8.16 -9.57
CA GLY A 102 -0.76 8.18 -8.59
C GLY A 102 -0.25 8.09 -7.16
N THR A 103 0.74 8.91 -6.81
CA THR A 103 1.29 9.03 -5.46
C THR A 103 1.89 10.41 -5.25
N ASP A 104 1.73 10.95 -4.05
CA ASP A 104 2.41 12.17 -3.59
C ASP A 104 3.77 11.87 -2.95
N ASN A 105 4.14 10.57 -2.82
CA ASN A 105 5.34 10.07 -2.14
C ASN A 105 5.44 10.49 -0.66
N ARG A 106 4.34 10.92 -0.04
CA ARG A 106 4.28 11.27 1.38
C ARG A 106 3.82 10.08 2.22
N PHE A 107 3.70 10.33 3.52
CA PHE A 107 3.29 9.33 4.50
C PHE A 107 2.03 9.83 5.20
N HIS A 108 1.04 8.94 5.32
CA HIS A 108 -0.28 9.24 5.88
C HIS A 108 -0.73 8.13 6.83
N ASN A 109 -1.31 8.50 7.96
CA ASN A 109 -2.04 7.57 8.80
C ASN A 109 -3.50 7.55 8.34
N ILE A 110 -3.88 6.46 7.68
CA ILE A 110 -5.24 6.24 7.18
C ILE A 110 -6.04 5.29 8.07
N GLY A 111 -5.53 4.98 9.27
CA GLY A 111 -6.22 4.19 10.29
C GLY A 111 -6.10 2.67 10.13
N VAL A 112 -5.31 2.14 9.19
CA VAL A 112 -5.22 0.67 8.99
C VAL A 112 -4.66 -0.01 10.23
N SER A 113 -3.54 0.46 10.76
CA SER A 113 -2.93 -0.08 11.99
C SER A 113 -3.84 -0.01 13.21
N ALA A 114 -4.74 0.98 13.28
CA ALA A 114 -5.70 1.11 14.38
C ALA A 114 -6.80 0.03 14.38
N ARG A 115 -6.87 -0.81 13.33
CA ARG A 115 -7.71 -2.02 13.30
C ARG A 115 -7.16 -3.12 14.21
N HIS A 116 -5.87 -3.09 14.49
CA HIS A 116 -5.23 -3.97 15.44
C HIS A 116 -5.51 -3.49 16.87
N GLN A 117 -5.71 -4.43 17.78
CA GLN A 117 -5.96 -4.10 19.19
C GLN A 117 -4.75 -3.39 19.78
N ASP A 118 -5.02 -2.39 20.62
CA ASP A 118 -4.02 -1.65 21.40
C ASP A 118 -3.07 -0.73 20.60
N PHE A 119 -3.40 -0.29 19.36
CA PHE A 119 -2.57 0.63 18.59
C PHE A 119 -2.13 1.89 19.40
N GLU A 120 -3.07 2.53 20.09
CA GLU A 120 -2.76 3.72 20.90
C GLU A 120 -1.86 3.39 22.10
N LYS A 121 -2.01 2.22 22.68
CA LYS A 121 -1.12 1.73 23.74
C LYS A 121 0.28 1.49 23.21
N LEU A 122 0.43 0.86 22.04
CA LEU A 122 1.71 0.70 21.36
C LEU A 122 2.37 2.06 21.11
N ALA A 123 1.63 3.05 20.63
CA ALA A 123 2.15 4.40 20.40
C ALA A 123 2.64 5.06 21.70
N ILE A 124 1.92 4.91 22.81
CA ILE A 124 2.30 5.43 24.11
C ILE A 124 3.57 4.71 24.64
N GLU A 125 3.64 3.40 24.48
CA GLU A 125 4.81 2.61 24.89
C GLU A 125 6.06 2.99 24.08
N ALA A 126 5.93 3.18 22.77
CA ALA A 126 7.03 3.63 21.92
C ALA A 126 7.52 5.05 22.29
N LEU A 127 6.59 5.97 22.56
CA LEU A 127 6.95 7.32 23.02
C LEU A 127 7.66 7.33 24.38
N LYS A 128 7.26 6.43 25.29
CA LYS A 128 7.95 6.24 26.57
C LYS A 128 9.33 5.65 26.37
N ALA A 129 9.45 4.60 25.55
CA ALA A 129 10.74 3.97 25.25
C ALA A 129 11.74 4.97 24.67
N LEU A 130 11.32 5.81 23.70
CA LEU A 130 12.17 6.86 23.12
C LEU A 130 12.58 7.94 24.14
N ARG A 131 11.73 8.27 25.09
CA ARG A 131 12.07 9.23 26.14
C ARG A 131 13.15 8.67 27.08
N ASP A 132 13.06 7.37 27.39
CA ASP A 132 13.92 6.70 28.37
C ASP A 132 15.24 6.22 27.70
N ASP A 133 15.21 5.79 26.45
CA ASP A 133 16.35 5.41 25.61
C ASP A 133 16.09 5.81 24.12
N PRO A 134 16.65 6.91 23.63
CA PRO A 134 16.45 7.38 22.25
C PRO A 134 17.31 6.65 21.20
N SER A 135 17.97 5.55 21.55
CA SER A 135 18.81 4.79 20.62
C SER A 135 17.99 4.16 19.49
N GLU A 136 18.62 3.97 18.33
CA GLU A 136 18.01 3.23 17.21
C GLU A 136 17.89 1.75 17.55
N GLU A 137 18.88 1.20 18.22
CA GLU A 137 18.91 -0.19 18.64
C GLU A 137 17.70 -0.57 19.50
N LYS A 138 17.25 0.34 20.36
CA LYS A 138 16.07 0.09 21.20
C LYS A 138 14.78 0.01 20.39
N LEU A 139 14.63 0.87 19.40
CA LEU A 139 13.45 0.81 18.49
C LEU A 139 13.48 -0.44 17.60
N ASP A 140 14.64 -0.82 17.09
CA ASP A 140 14.83 -2.03 16.31
C ASP A 140 14.49 -3.28 17.12
N GLU A 141 14.95 -3.36 18.37
CA GLU A 141 14.59 -4.44 19.30
C GLU A 141 13.06 -4.52 19.50
N LEU A 142 12.42 -3.38 19.73
CA LEU A 142 10.97 -3.33 19.92
C LEU A 142 10.22 -3.71 18.63
N ALA A 143 10.68 -3.29 17.47
CA ALA A 143 10.05 -3.65 16.18
C ALA A 143 10.15 -5.15 15.87
N LEU A 144 11.23 -5.82 16.34
CA LEU A 144 11.42 -7.26 16.16
C LEU A 144 10.66 -8.12 17.18
N THR A 145 10.35 -7.58 18.35
CA THR A 145 9.79 -8.35 19.47
C THR A 145 8.33 -8.01 19.78
N THR A 146 7.78 -6.98 19.13
CA THR A 146 6.42 -6.49 19.35
C THR A 146 5.79 -6.06 18.02
N ASP A 147 4.52 -5.64 18.05
CA ASP A 147 3.82 -5.09 16.87
C ASP A 147 4.15 -3.60 16.62
N MET A 148 5.27 -3.08 17.13
CA MET A 148 5.62 -1.66 16.96
C MET A 148 5.92 -1.26 15.52
N SER A 149 6.17 -2.19 14.60
CA SER A 149 6.22 -1.94 13.16
C SER A 149 4.94 -1.31 12.62
N GLU A 150 3.79 -1.55 13.27
CA GLU A 150 2.50 -0.92 12.97
C GLU A 150 2.50 0.61 13.21
N LEU A 151 3.48 1.14 13.92
CA LEU A 151 3.67 2.58 14.05
C LEU A 151 4.28 3.23 12.80
N GLY A 152 4.64 2.43 11.80
CA GLY A 152 5.03 2.86 10.45
C GLY A 152 6.26 3.77 10.46
N ARG A 153 6.17 4.88 9.73
CA ARG A 153 7.27 5.86 9.59
C ARG A 153 7.83 6.37 10.91
N PHE A 154 7.02 6.41 11.97
CA PHE A 154 7.47 6.83 13.30
C PHE A 154 8.70 6.02 13.78
N MET A 155 8.78 4.73 13.48
CA MET A 155 9.90 3.87 13.87
C MET A 155 11.25 4.36 13.31
N VAL A 156 11.22 5.11 12.19
CA VAL A 156 12.41 5.71 11.57
C VAL A 156 12.57 7.18 11.93
N SER A 157 11.50 7.98 11.80
CA SER A 157 11.56 9.44 11.98
C SER A 157 11.56 9.88 13.43
N LYS A 158 11.01 9.06 14.33
CA LYS A 158 10.81 9.36 15.75
C LYS A 158 9.90 10.59 15.99
N GLN A 159 9.23 11.06 14.94
CA GLN A 159 8.34 12.21 15.01
C GLN A 159 6.91 11.75 15.32
N ARG A 160 6.29 12.36 16.35
CA ARG A 160 4.93 12.01 16.78
C ARG A 160 3.88 12.08 15.66
N GLY A 161 4.05 13.02 14.73
CA GLY A 161 3.15 13.17 13.58
C GLY A 161 3.21 12.04 12.58
N ASP A 162 4.22 11.17 12.66
CA ASP A 162 4.41 10.02 11.77
C ASP A 162 3.90 8.70 12.37
N ILE A 163 3.25 8.73 13.54
CA ILE A 163 2.72 7.51 14.20
C ILE A 163 1.61 6.91 13.33
N GLY A 164 1.79 5.65 12.94
CA GLY A 164 0.86 4.90 12.09
C GLY A 164 0.82 5.39 10.64
N ALA A 165 1.77 6.25 10.23
CA ALA A 165 1.86 6.75 8.88
C ALA A 165 2.66 5.81 7.98
N PHE A 166 2.07 5.44 6.83
CA PHE A 166 2.71 4.65 5.79
C PHE A 166 2.76 5.43 4.48
N ARG A 167 3.71 5.08 3.62
CA ARG A 167 3.91 5.79 2.35
C ARG A 167 2.71 5.58 1.43
N THR A 168 2.24 6.64 0.79
CA THR A 168 1.28 6.55 -0.31
C THR A 168 1.84 5.69 -1.44
N SER A 169 1.27 4.50 -1.65
CA SER A 169 1.67 3.60 -2.72
C SER A 169 1.23 4.15 -4.08
N MET A 170 1.99 3.84 -5.13
CA MET A 170 1.54 4.13 -6.49
C MET A 170 0.30 3.29 -6.84
N LEU A 171 -0.54 3.82 -7.72
CA LEU A 171 -1.76 3.12 -8.17
C LEU A 171 -1.58 2.32 -9.48
N LEU A 172 -0.39 2.33 -10.09
CA LEU A 172 -0.13 1.52 -11.29
C LEU A 172 -0.33 0.04 -10.98
N ASN A 173 -1.09 -0.64 -11.84
CA ASN A 173 -1.43 -2.04 -11.71
C ASN A 173 -2.21 -2.41 -10.43
N VAL A 174 -2.82 -1.44 -9.76
CA VAL A 174 -3.52 -1.67 -8.48
C VAL A 174 -4.61 -2.74 -8.59
N GLY A 175 -5.23 -2.91 -9.76
CA GLY A 175 -6.26 -3.94 -10.00
C GLY A 175 -5.78 -5.37 -9.78
N ILE A 176 -4.46 -5.64 -9.96
CA ILE A 176 -3.89 -7.00 -9.91
C ILE A 176 -2.92 -7.21 -8.73
N THR A 177 -2.84 -6.27 -7.81
CA THR A 177 -1.87 -6.34 -6.69
C THR A 177 -2.52 -6.60 -5.33
N ALA A 178 -3.70 -7.22 -5.31
CA ALA A 178 -4.31 -7.67 -4.07
C ALA A 178 -3.43 -8.73 -3.36
N PRO A 179 -3.46 -8.81 -2.02
CA PRO A 179 -4.25 -8.01 -1.08
C PRO A 179 -3.68 -6.60 -0.86
N TYR A 180 -4.50 -5.70 -0.30
CA TYR A 180 -4.23 -4.28 -0.17
C TYR A 180 -3.87 -3.88 1.26
N MET A 181 -3.41 -2.63 1.42
CA MET A 181 -2.82 -1.98 2.58
C MET A 181 -1.40 -2.48 2.86
N HIS A 182 -0.71 -1.85 3.82
CA HIS A 182 0.67 -2.20 4.16
C HIS A 182 0.79 -3.61 4.77
N ASP A 183 -0.27 -4.08 5.41
CA ASP A 183 -0.36 -5.37 6.10
C ASP A 183 -1.08 -6.46 5.27
N GLY A 184 -1.58 -6.12 4.07
CA GLY A 184 -2.34 -7.05 3.24
C GLY A 184 -3.72 -7.42 3.81
N SER A 185 -4.24 -6.68 4.77
CA SER A 185 -5.48 -7.05 5.50
C SER A 185 -6.76 -6.86 4.70
N ILE A 186 -6.71 -6.16 3.56
CA ILE A 186 -7.87 -5.86 2.73
C ILE A 186 -7.77 -6.60 1.38
N ALA A 187 -8.78 -7.37 1.05
CA ALA A 187 -8.72 -8.33 -0.04
C ALA A 187 -9.24 -7.81 -1.40
N THR A 188 -10.08 -6.76 -1.40
CA THR A 188 -10.68 -6.22 -2.62
C THR A 188 -10.62 -4.70 -2.67
N LEU A 189 -10.62 -4.11 -3.88
CA LEU A 189 -10.71 -2.66 -4.03
C LEU A 189 -12.04 -2.10 -3.52
N TRP A 190 -13.13 -2.87 -3.54
CA TRP A 190 -14.39 -2.49 -2.91
C TRP A 190 -14.22 -2.28 -1.40
N ASP A 191 -13.49 -3.18 -0.73
CA ASP A 191 -13.23 -3.07 0.71
C ASP A 191 -12.25 -1.94 1.03
N VAL A 192 -11.29 -1.66 0.13
CA VAL A 192 -10.43 -0.47 0.23
C VAL A 192 -11.26 0.81 0.19
N LEU A 193 -12.18 0.92 -0.78
CA LEU A 193 -13.05 2.09 -0.89
C LEU A 193 -14.05 2.19 0.26
N ASP A 194 -14.54 1.06 0.79
CA ASP A 194 -15.37 1.04 2.00
C ASP A 194 -14.60 1.55 3.23
N HIS A 195 -13.32 1.18 3.36
CA HIS A 195 -12.44 1.71 4.42
C HIS A 195 -12.35 3.24 4.35
N TYR A 196 -12.07 3.80 3.18
CA TYR A 196 -12.04 5.26 2.98
C TYR A 196 -13.42 5.90 3.11
N ASN A 197 -14.48 5.25 2.61
CA ASN A 197 -15.86 5.74 2.71
C ASN A 197 -16.30 5.92 4.16
N LYS A 198 -15.78 5.10 5.07
CA LYS A 198 -16.01 5.20 6.53
C LYS A 198 -15.12 6.22 7.23
N GLY A 199 -14.14 6.80 6.55
CA GLY A 199 -13.17 7.71 7.14
C GLY A 199 -12.02 7.01 7.86
N GLY A 200 -11.62 5.81 7.40
CA GLY A 200 -10.61 5.00 8.05
C GLY A 200 -11.04 4.42 9.40
N GLU A 201 -10.09 3.92 10.20
CA GLU A 201 -10.35 3.56 11.60
C GLU A 201 -9.91 4.71 12.52
N PRO A 202 -10.81 5.25 13.37
CA PRO A 202 -10.51 6.39 14.23
C PRO A 202 -9.36 6.10 15.20
N ASN A 203 -8.41 7.02 15.31
CA ASN A 203 -7.32 6.99 16.28
C ASN A 203 -6.77 8.41 16.50
N LEU A 204 -5.99 8.59 17.58
CA LEU A 204 -5.45 9.90 17.97
C LEU A 204 -4.47 10.54 16.96
N PHE A 205 -3.98 9.76 16.02
CA PHE A 205 -2.95 10.14 15.04
C PHE A 205 -3.44 10.08 13.60
N LEU A 206 -4.76 9.87 13.39
CA LEU A 206 -5.38 9.81 12.07
C LEU A 206 -5.10 11.12 11.31
N ASP A 207 -4.72 11.00 10.03
CA ASP A 207 -4.53 12.17 9.17
C ASP A 207 -5.83 12.97 9.03
N GLY A 208 -5.75 14.29 9.22
CA GLY A 208 -6.92 15.18 9.23
C GLY A 208 -7.66 15.26 7.90
N GLY A 209 -7.08 14.74 6.81
CA GLY A 209 -7.75 14.61 5.51
C GLY A 209 -8.61 13.35 5.36
N ILE A 210 -8.53 12.41 6.31
CA ILE A 210 -9.26 11.14 6.29
C ILE A 210 -10.60 11.32 7.00
N GLU A 211 -11.66 11.46 6.21
CA GLU A 211 -13.03 11.69 6.66
C GLU A 211 -14.01 10.82 5.88
N ALA A 212 -15.20 10.57 6.43
CA ALA A 212 -16.25 9.84 5.74
C ALA A 212 -16.67 10.53 4.44
N LEU A 213 -16.73 9.77 3.33
CA LEU A 213 -16.95 10.30 1.99
C LEU A 213 -18.41 10.30 1.55
N ALA A 214 -19.26 9.53 2.24
CA ALA A 214 -20.67 9.33 1.89
C ALA A 214 -20.87 8.84 0.44
N LEU A 215 -20.01 7.93 -0.02
CA LEU A 215 -20.15 7.28 -1.32
C LEU A 215 -21.25 6.24 -1.26
N THR A 216 -22.06 6.19 -2.30
CA THR A 216 -23.04 5.12 -2.55
C THR A 216 -22.36 3.90 -3.17
N GLU A 217 -22.99 2.72 -3.08
CA GLU A 217 -22.47 1.49 -3.70
C GLU A 217 -22.24 1.65 -5.23
N PRO A 218 -23.13 2.29 -6.02
CA PRO A 218 -22.83 2.55 -7.42
C PRO A 218 -21.64 3.48 -7.67
N GLU A 219 -21.38 4.44 -6.79
CA GLU A 219 -20.19 5.31 -6.88
C GLU A 219 -18.90 4.52 -6.56
N ILE A 220 -18.96 3.60 -5.60
CA ILE A 220 -17.87 2.67 -5.31
C ILE A 220 -17.60 1.77 -6.51
N ASP A 221 -18.63 1.21 -7.15
CA ASP A 221 -18.49 0.38 -8.35
C ASP A 221 -17.78 1.15 -9.49
N ARG A 222 -18.12 2.43 -9.71
CA ARG A 222 -17.48 3.30 -10.72
C ARG A 222 -16.02 3.61 -10.39
N LEU A 223 -15.72 3.90 -9.12
CA LEU A 223 -14.34 4.10 -8.66
C LEU A 223 -13.49 2.86 -8.88
N VAL A 224 -14.03 1.67 -8.57
CA VAL A 224 -13.33 0.41 -8.84
C VAL A 224 -13.12 0.22 -10.34
N ALA A 225 -14.15 0.45 -11.17
CA ALA A 225 -14.02 0.37 -12.62
C ALA A 225 -12.88 1.27 -13.13
N PHE A 226 -12.78 2.50 -12.62
CA PHE A 226 -11.65 3.39 -12.91
C PHE A 226 -10.31 2.79 -12.45
N LEU A 227 -10.18 2.32 -11.21
CA LEU A 227 -8.91 1.80 -10.67
C LEU A 227 -8.37 0.62 -11.48
N PHE A 228 -9.24 -0.24 -12.01
CA PHE A 228 -8.84 -1.34 -12.90
C PHE A 228 -8.29 -0.87 -14.25
N THR A 229 -8.63 0.35 -14.71
CA THR A 229 -8.06 0.92 -15.95
C THR A 229 -6.61 1.36 -15.81
N LEU A 230 -6.07 1.40 -14.58
CA LEU A 230 -4.68 1.73 -14.29
C LEU A 230 -3.70 0.56 -14.51
N THR A 231 -4.22 -0.61 -14.88
CA THR A 231 -3.42 -1.81 -15.15
C THR A 231 -2.85 -1.77 -16.56
N ASP A 232 -1.54 -2.03 -16.69
CA ASP A 232 -0.84 -2.12 -17.98
C ASP A 232 -1.45 -3.22 -18.85
N VAL A 233 -1.58 -2.97 -20.15
CA VAL A 233 -2.25 -3.89 -21.10
C VAL A 233 -1.56 -5.25 -21.19
N ARG A 234 -0.30 -5.38 -20.81
CA ARG A 234 0.42 -6.67 -20.71
C ARG A 234 -0.26 -7.64 -19.75
N PHE A 235 -1.02 -7.13 -18.81
CA PHE A 235 -1.73 -7.90 -17.78
C PHE A 235 -3.24 -7.90 -17.98
N ALA A 236 -3.73 -7.65 -19.23
CA ALA A 236 -5.17 -7.53 -19.49
C ALA A 236 -5.96 -8.76 -19.04
N GLU A 237 -5.44 -9.97 -19.28
CA GLU A 237 -6.10 -11.22 -18.89
C GLU A 237 -6.12 -11.39 -17.35
N ASP A 238 -5.01 -11.10 -16.69
CA ASP A 238 -4.91 -11.15 -15.22
C ASP A 238 -5.86 -10.10 -14.60
N ASN A 239 -5.90 -8.92 -15.19
CA ASN A 239 -6.76 -7.82 -14.77
C ASN A 239 -8.26 -8.19 -14.87
N ALA A 240 -8.67 -8.79 -15.97
CA ALA A 240 -10.06 -9.24 -16.17
C ALA A 240 -10.43 -10.35 -15.18
N ARG A 241 -9.52 -11.32 -14.97
CA ARG A 241 -9.72 -12.41 -14.01
C ARG A 241 -9.83 -11.88 -12.58
N GLU A 242 -8.94 -10.97 -12.22
CA GLU A 242 -8.90 -10.39 -10.88
C GLU A 242 -10.12 -9.48 -10.63
N PHE A 243 -10.56 -8.70 -11.62
CA PHE A 243 -11.78 -7.93 -11.52
C PHE A 243 -12.99 -8.82 -11.22
N ALA A 244 -13.16 -9.91 -12.00
CA ALA A 244 -14.27 -10.85 -11.81
C ALA A 244 -14.22 -11.51 -10.41
N ARG A 245 -13.03 -11.90 -9.95
CA ARG A 245 -12.81 -12.51 -8.62
C ARG A 245 -13.17 -11.54 -7.49
N GLN A 246 -12.65 -10.33 -7.54
CA GLN A 246 -12.92 -9.32 -6.51
C GLN A 246 -14.39 -8.89 -6.53
N LYS A 247 -14.99 -8.72 -7.71
CA LYS A 247 -16.40 -8.36 -7.83
C LYS A 247 -17.32 -9.41 -7.22
N ALA A 248 -17.12 -10.69 -7.54
CA ALA A 248 -17.92 -11.77 -6.98
C ALA A 248 -17.83 -11.81 -5.44
N ARG A 249 -16.66 -11.58 -4.88
CA ARG A 249 -16.47 -11.48 -3.42
C ARG A 249 -17.18 -10.26 -2.84
N ALA A 250 -17.00 -9.09 -3.46
CA ALA A 250 -17.64 -7.85 -3.02
C ALA A 250 -19.17 -7.96 -3.03
N GLU A 251 -19.76 -8.56 -4.04
CA GLU A 251 -21.20 -8.80 -4.15
C GLU A 251 -21.70 -9.75 -3.05
N ALA A 252 -20.96 -10.82 -2.74
CA ALA A 252 -21.30 -11.75 -1.66
C ALA A 252 -21.23 -11.10 -0.26
N GLU A 253 -20.30 -10.17 -0.08
CA GLU A 253 -20.06 -9.47 1.20
C GLU A 253 -20.90 -8.19 1.37
N ARG A 254 -21.49 -7.66 0.29
CA ARG A 254 -22.30 -6.41 0.29
C ARG A 254 -23.43 -6.42 1.34
N PRO A 255 -24.23 -7.48 1.50
CA PRO A 255 -25.24 -7.54 2.55
C PRO A 255 -24.65 -7.51 3.97
N LEU A 256 -23.43 -8.01 4.14
CA LEU A 256 -22.75 -7.99 5.44
C LEU A 256 -22.20 -6.59 5.75
N ARG A 257 -21.76 -5.83 4.73
CA ARG A 257 -21.32 -4.43 4.88
C ARG A 257 -22.46 -3.51 5.28
N ASP A 258 -23.61 -3.65 4.65
CA ASP A 258 -24.83 -2.90 5.02
C ASP A 258 -25.26 -3.20 6.46
N ASN A 259 -25.18 -4.46 6.88
CA ASN A 259 -25.47 -4.88 8.24
C ASN A 259 -24.37 -4.50 9.25
N ALA A 260 -23.08 -4.46 8.82
CA ALA A 260 -21.96 -4.10 9.68
C ALA A 260 -22.03 -2.62 10.13
N ALA A 261 -22.51 -1.72 9.28
CA ALA A 261 -22.76 -0.34 9.65
C ALA A 261 -23.83 -0.24 10.74
N ALA A 262 -24.90 -1.03 10.62
CA ALA A 262 -25.96 -1.13 11.63
C ALA A 262 -25.47 -1.82 12.91
N PHE A 263 -24.64 -2.86 12.80
CA PHE A 263 -24.07 -3.61 13.91
C PHE A 263 -23.03 -2.78 14.70
N ARG A 264 -22.14 -2.05 14.02
CA ARG A 264 -21.19 -1.13 14.66
C ARG A 264 -21.93 -0.01 15.40
N LYS A 265 -22.95 0.60 14.78
CA LYS A 265 -23.77 1.62 15.43
C LYS A 265 -24.41 1.10 16.73
N LYS A 266 -24.81 -0.17 16.75
CA LYS A 266 -25.35 -0.83 17.95
C LYS A 266 -24.29 -1.04 19.03
N LEU A 267 -23.08 -1.52 18.66
CA LEU A 267 -21.96 -1.70 19.60
C LEU A 267 -21.47 -0.40 20.24
N TRP A 268 -21.58 0.74 19.52
CA TRP A 268 -21.20 2.05 20.06
C TRP A 268 -22.28 2.68 20.95
N GLN A 269 -23.54 2.22 20.83
CA GLN A 269 -24.64 2.69 21.68
C GLN A 269 -24.73 1.89 22.99
N GLU A 270 -24.11 0.73 23.10
CA GLU A 270 -24.09 -0.13 24.27
C GLU A 270 -22.85 0.04 25.16
N LYS A 271 -21.93 0.97 24.82
CA LYS A 271 -20.79 1.43 25.62
C LYS A 271 -21.04 2.85 26.13
#